data_18f72077aa89ec0263d452a54717eaee
#
_entry.id   18f72077aa89ec0263d452a54717eaee
#
_cell.length_a   1.000
_cell.length_b   1.000
_cell.length_c   1.000
_cell.angle_alpha   90.00
_cell.angle_beta   90.00
_cell.angle_gamma   90.00
#
_symmetry.space_group_name_H-M   'P 1'
#
loop_
_entity.id
_entity.type
_entity.pdbx_description
1 polymer ?
#
loop_
_entity_poly.entity_id
_entity_poly.type
_entity_poly.pdbx_seq_one_letter_code
_entity_poly.pdbx_strand_id
1 'polypeptide(L)' 'MTTRPQPRNPLHGITLEAIVNELVASLGWEELGRRIPVRCFTNDPSVASSLRFLRRTPWARAKVEALYLEVRKVPE' A
#
# COMPACT_ATOMS: atom_id res chain seq x y z
N MET A 1 -27.61 -3.45 -1.88
CA MET A 1 -27.07 -3.40 -2.05
C MET A 1 -26.26 -3.11 -2.22
N THR A 2 -26.22 -2.98 -2.13
CA THR A 2 -25.65 -2.82 -2.37
C THR A 2 -24.75 -2.54 -2.60
N THR A 3 -24.65 -2.38 -2.46
CA THR A 3 -23.98 -2.11 -2.73
C THR A 3 -23.06 -2.02 -2.88
N ARG A 4 -22.91 -1.90 -3.00
CA ARG A 4 -21.97 -1.97 -3.21
C ARG A 4 -21.14 -1.81 -3.60
N PRO A 5 -21.80 -1.82 -3.28
CA PRO A 5 -20.87 -1.16 -3.89
C PRO A 5 -19.66 -1.55 -4.49
N GLN A 6 -18.82 -1.71 -4.12
CA GLN A 6 -17.51 -1.89 -4.69
C GLN A 6 -17.17 -3.33 -4.85
N PRO A 7 -17.96 -4.09 -5.52
CA PRO A 7 -17.66 -5.52 -5.58
C PRO A 7 -16.33 -5.78 -6.25
N ARG A 8 -15.85 -4.82 -7.03
CA ARG A 8 -14.61 -5.06 -7.69
C ARG A 8 -13.43 -4.46 -6.98
N ASN A 9 -13.66 -3.80 -5.88
CA ASN A 9 -12.55 -3.18 -5.17
C ASN A 9 -11.93 -4.20 -4.24
N PRO A 10 -10.80 -4.79 -4.63
CA PRO A 10 -10.17 -5.81 -3.78
C PRO A 10 -9.59 -5.25 -2.50
N LEU A 11 -9.59 -3.93 -2.35
CA LEU A 11 -9.10 -3.30 -1.14
C LEU A 11 -10.20 -2.99 -0.16
N HIS A 12 -11.42 -3.35 -0.51
CA HIS A 12 -12.54 -3.11 0.38
C HIS A 12 -12.32 -3.84 1.71
N GLY A 13 -12.39 -3.10 2.79
CA GLY A 13 -12.23 -3.69 4.10
C GLY A 13 -10.79 -3.86 4.56
N ILE A 14 -9.84 -3.48 3.74
CA ILE A 14 -8.43 -3.58 4.10
C ILE A 14 -7.90 -2.20 4.44
N THR A 15 -7.28 -2.07 5.61
CA THR A 15 -6.77 -0.78 6.03
C THR A 15 -5.44 -0.47 5.36
N LEU A 16 -5.13 0.81 5.30
CA LEU A 16 -3.85 1.23 4.75
C LEU A 16 -2.70 0.66 5.59
N GLU A 17 -2.89 0.58 6.89
CA GLU A 17 -1.87 -0.01 7.75
C GLU A 17 -1.60 -1.46 7.38
N ALA A 18 -2.65 -2.22 7.14
CA ALA A 18 -2.48 -3.61 6.74
C ALA A 18 -1.75 -3.71 5.40
N ILE A 19 -2.05 -2.81 4.48
CA ILE A 19 -1.40 -2.80 3.19
C ILE A 19 0.11 -2.55 3.35
N VAL A 20 0.46 -1.54 4.13
CA VAL A 20 1.87 -1.22 4.32
C VAL A 20 2.59 -2.36 5.01
N ASN A 21 1.97 -2.92 6.05
CA ASN A 21 2.59 -4.03 6.76
C ASN A 21 2.85 -5.23 5.85
N GLU A 22 1.90 -5.54 4.99
CA GLU A 22 2.08 -6.66 4.08
C GLU A 22 3.14 -6.39 3.03
N LEU A 23 3.19 -5.17 2.53
CA LEU A 23 4.21 -4.83 1.55
C LEU A 23 5.60 -4.90 2.15
N VAL A 24 5.75 -4.42 3.37
CA VAL A 24 7.03 -4.50 4.04
C VAL A 24 7.42 -5.95 4.29
N ALA A 25 6.47 -6.77 4.69
CA ALA A 25 6.74 -8.18 4.93
C ALA A 25 7.12 -8.92 3.65
N SER A 26 6.49 -8.56 2.54
CA SER A 26 6.72 -9.23 1.27
C SER A 26 7.98 -8.75 0.56
N LEU A 27 8.19 -7.44 0.54
CA LEU A 27 9.24 -6.83 -0.27
C LEU A 27 10.40 -6.30 0.56
N GLY A 28 10.13 -5.86 1.78
CA GLY A 28 11.12 -5.16 2.56
C GLY A 28 11.13 -3.68 2.20
N TRP A 29 11.66 -2.88 3.11
CA TRP A 29 11.71 -1.43 2.89
C TRP A 29 12.52 -1.05 1.67
N GLU A 30 13.61 -1.77 1.44
CA GLU A 30 14.51 -1.43 0.35
C GLU A 30 13.82 -1.58 -1.00
N GLU A 31 13.17 -2.71 -1.21
CA GLU A 31 12.48 -2.93 -2.48
C GLU A 31 11.28 -2.01 -2.60
N LEU A 32 10.58 -1.79 -1.50
CA LEU A 32 9.43 -0.90 -1.51
C LEU A 32 9.85 0.50 -1.91
N GLY A 33 10.95 0.99 -1.36
CA GLY A 33 11.47 2.31 -1.71
C GLY A 33 11.97 2.40 -3.13
N ARG A 34 12.43 1.28 -3.68
CA ARG A 34 12.88 1.26 -5.05
C ARG A 34 11.70 1.39 -6.01
N ARG A 35 10.59 0.76 -5.68
CA ARG A 35 9.41 0.81 -6.54
C ARG A 35 8.64 2.10 -6.37
N ILE A 36 8.61 2.62 -5.16
CA ILE A 36 7.93 3.87 -4.85
C ILE A 36 8.92 4.73 -4.09
N PRO A 37 9.71 5.54 -4.79
CA PRO A 37 10.81 6.28 -4.17
C PRO A 37 10.35 7.52 -3.43
N VAL A 38 9.66 7.31 -2.32
CA VAL A 38 9.25 8.40 -1.45
C VAL A 38 10.05 8.32 -0.16
N ARG A 39 10.24 9.45 0.49
CA ARG A 39 11.09 9.53 1.64
C ARG A 39 10.70 8.62 2.78
N CYS A 40 9.41 8.44 2.98
CA CYS A 40 8.97 7.60 4.08
C CYS A 40 9.36 6.14 3.89
N PHE A 41 9.78 5.75 2.69
CA PHE A 41 10.22 4.39 2.44
C PHE A 41 11.74 4.30 2.32
N THR A 42 12.40 5.39 2.01
CA THR A 42 13.83 5.34 1.71
C THR A 42 14.69 5.96 2.79
N ASN A 43 14.11 6.79 3.64
CA ASN A 43 14.87 7.49 4.65
C ASN A 43 14.34 7.15 6.03
N ASP A 44 15.05 6.27 6.74
CA ASP A 44 14.68 5.86 8.08
C ASP A 44 13.22 5.40 8.12
N PRO A 45 12.88 4.39 7.33
CA PRO A 45 11.47 4.02 7.13
C PRO A 45 10.84 3.41 8.38
N SER A 46 9.58 3.72 8.56
CA SER A 46 8.78 3.10 9.60
C SER A 46 7.33 3.09 9.13
N VAL A 47 6.55 2.17 9.69
CA VAL A 47 5.15 2.07 9.33
C VAL A 47 4.42 3.35 9.76
N ALA A 48 4.72 3.86 10.93
CA ALA A 48 4.02 5.04 11.43
C ALA A 48 4.24 6.26 10.55
N SER A 49 5.49 6.52 10.17
CA SER A 49 5.77 7.68 9.33
C SER A 49 5.20 7.49 7.93
N SER A 50 5.22 6.26 7.44
CA SER A 50 4.66 5.96 6.13
C SER A 50 3.16 6.22 6.11
N LEU A 51 2.46 5.78 7.13
CA LEU A 51 1.02 6.00 7.19
C LEU A 51 0.70 7.48 7.23
N ARG A 52 1.47 8.22 8.02
CA ARG A 52 1.23 9.66 8.14
C ARG A 52 1.38 10.34 6.79
N PHE A 53 2.44 9.98 6.07
CA PHE A 53 2.69 10.57 4.76
C PHE A 53 1.61 10.17 3.76
N LEU A 54 1.28 8.88 3.72
CA LEU A 54 0.35 8.37 2.72
C LEU A 54 -1.06 8.92 2.91
N ARG A 55 -1.43 9.17 4.16
CA ARG A 55 -2.77 9.70 4.41
C ARG A 55 -2.93 11.12 3.89
N ARG A 56 -1.83 11.83 3.73
CA ARG A 56 -1.86 13.20 3.24
C ARG A 56 -1.50 13.30 1.77
N THR A 57 -1.13 12.21 1.15
CA THR A 57 -0.58 12.26 -0.20
C THR A 57 -1.30 11.25 -1.09
N PRO A 58 -2.44 11.65 -1.67
CA PRO A 58 -3.26 10.70 -2.43
C PRO A 58 -2.54 10.00 -3.57
N TRP A 59 -1.65 10.71 -4.27
CA TRP A 59 -0.97 10.07 -5.41
C TRP A 59 -0.03 8.95 -4.93
N ALA A 60 0.61 9.14 -3.78
CA ALA A 60 1.50 8.12 -3.24
C ALA A 60 0.69 6.95 -2.71
N ARG A 61 -0.42 7.25 -2.07
CA ARG A 61 -1.29 6.20 -1.58
C ARG A 61 -1.81 5.34 -2.73
N ALA A 62 -2.17 5.98 -3.84
CA ALA A 62 -2.63 5.23 -5.00
C ALA A 62 -1.55 4.29 -5.52
N LYS A 63 -0.31 4.74 -5.52
CA LYS A 63 0.78 3.87 -5.95
C LYS A 63 0.98 2.70 -5.02
N VAL A 64 0.86 2.93 -3.72
CA VAL A 64 0.99 1.87 -2.73
C VAL A 64 -0.13 0.84 -2.92
N GLU A 65 -1.35 1.31 -3.14
CA GLU A 65 -2.47 0.40 -3.33
C GLU A 65 -2.31 -0.41 -4.60
N ALA A 66 -1.83 0.22 -5.67
CA ALA A 66 -1.60 -0.51 -6.90
C ALA A 66 -0.53 -1.57 -6.74
N LEU A 67 0.54 -1.25 -6.04
CA LEU A 67 1.60 -2.20 -5.78
C LEU A 67 1.10 -3.35 -4.93
N TYR A 68 0.27 -3.04 -3.94
CA TYR A 68 -0.29 -4.07 -3.09
C TYR A 68 -1.10 -5.08 -3.90
N LEU A 69 -1.91 -4.58 -4.83
CA LEU A 69 -2.70 -5.47 -5.68
C LEU A 69 -1.81 -6.32 -6.56
N GLU A 70 -0.71 -5.75 -7.02
CA GLU A 70 0.23 -6.49 -7.84
C GLU A 70 0.89 -7.61 -7.06
N VAL A 71 1.31 -7.32 -5.85
CA VAL A 71 1.97 -8.29 -5.00
C VAL A 71 1.01 -9.40 -4.58
N ARG A 72 -0.24 -9.05 -4.36
CA ARG A 72 -1.23 -10.02 -3.93
C ARG A 72 -1.94 -10.70 -5.08
N LYS A 73 -1.52 -10.42 -6.29
CA LYS A 73 -2.13 -11.01 -7.44
C LYS A 73 -2.05 -12.53 -7.36
N VAL A 74 -3.16 -13.18 -7.57
CA VAL A 74 -3.24 -14.62 -7.48
C VAL A 74 -3.59 -15.16 -8.86
N PRO A 75 -2.83 -16.14 -9.33
CA PRO A 75 -3.14 -16.74 -10.64
C PRO A 75 -4.50 -17.41 -10.60
N GLU A 76 -5.20 -17.25 -11.69
CA GLU A 76 -6.49 -17.91 -11.83
C GLU A 76 -6.35 -19.38 -12.20
#